data_3c807ca29e54a3fad7cfabf599bbdb14
#
_entry.id   3c807ca29e54a3fad7cfabf599bbdb14
#
_cell.length_a   1.000
_cell.length_b   1.000
_cell.length_c   1.000
_cell.angle_alpha   90.00
_cell.angle_beta   90.00
_cell.angle_gamma   90.00
#
_symmetry.space_group_name_H-M   'P 1'
#
loop_
_entity.id
_entity.type
_entity.pdbx_description
1 polymer ?
#
loop_
_entity_poly.entity_id
_entity_poly.type
_entity_poly.pdbx_seq_one_letter_code
_entity_poly.pdbx_strand_id
1 'polypeptide(L)'
;KTVSEKLGIKPGMVISAVVLRDADFLTDLRGQARSFSDSKPLKHSDLIFVGAEKAADLARAGKAAPSLHSAGALWIVYPKGKREIKEQQVLEAGKQAGLVDVKVVSFSATHTALKFVWPKAKR
;
A
#
# COMPACT_ATOMS: atom_id res chain seq x y z
N LYS A 1 19.11 3.56 -4.17
CA LYS A 1 17.83 4.18 -3.73
C LYS A 1 17.41 3.66 -2.37
N THR A 2 16.86 4.54 -1.57
CA THR A 2 16.29 4.15 -0.28
C THR A 2 14.94 3.46 -0.48
N VAL A 3 14.44 2.80 0.56
CA VAL A 3 13.11 2.17 0.51
C VAL A 3 12.05 3.23 0.23
N SER A 4 12.13 4.38 0.89
CA SER A 4 11.20 5.49 0.67
C SER A 4 11.14 5.92 -0.79
N GLU A 5 12.29 6.03 -1.44
CA GLU A 5 12.35 6.39 -2.86
C GLU A 5 11.73 5.32 -3.75
N LYS A 6 12.00 4.05 -3.43
CA LYS A 6 11.43 2.92 -4.19
C LYS A 6 9.92 2.85 -4.05
N LEU A 7 9.39 3.26 -2.90
CA LEU A 7 7.94 3.29 -2.65
C LEU A 7 7.26 4.54 -3.22
N GLY A 8 8.02 5.46 -3.77
CA GLY A 8 7.48 6.66 -4.38
C GLY A 8 7.05 7.73 -3.40
N ILE A 9 7.56 7.68 -2.17
CA ILE A 9 7.21 8.66 -1.14
C ILE A 9 7.92 9.98 -1.43
N LYS A 10 7.14 11.04 -1.51
CA LYS A 10 7.64 12.41 -1.72
C LYS A 10 6.98 13.35 -0.71
N PRO A 11 7.66 14.43 -0.33
CA PRO A 11 7.05 15.43 0.56
C PRO A 11 5.79 16.02 -0.05
N GLY A 12 4.82 16.33 0.78
CA GLY A 12 3.60 17.01 0.35
C GLY A 12 2.50 16.12 -0.18
N MET A 13 2.61 14.80 -0.04
CA MET A 13 1.57 13.87 -0.46
C MET A 13 0.51 13.65 0.61
N VAL A 14 -0.67 13.23 0.18
CA VAL A 14 -1.71 12.72 1.08
C VAL A 14 -1.48 11.22 1.18
N ILE A 15 -1.17 10.74 2.37
CA ILE A 15 -0.79 9.34 2.60
C ILE A 15 -1.67 8.71 3.66
N SER A 16 -2.14 7.49 3.38
CA SER A 16 -2.91 6.70 4.33
C SER A 16 -2.22 5.36 4.57
N ALA A 17 -2.30 4.88 5.80
CA ALA A 17 -1.80 3.56 6.18
C ALA A 17 -2.94 2.80 6.83
N VAL A 18 -3.19 1.57 6.37
CA VAL A 18 -4.26 0.72 6.88
C VAL A 18 -3.66 -0.51 7.52
N VAL A 19 -3.69 -0.55 8.84
CA VAL A 19 -3.15 -1.65 9.66
C VAL A 19 -1.70 -1.99 9.30
N LEU A 20 -0.89 -0.97 9.08
CA LEU A 20 0.54 -1.15 8.84
C LEU A 20 1.26 -0.98 10.18
N ARG A 21 1.95 -2.03 10.61
CA ARG A 21 2.54 -2.09 11.96
C ARG A 21 4.05 -1.94 11.97
N ASP A 22 4.53 -0.82 11.47
CA ASP A 22 5.95 -0.47 11.52
C ASP A 22 6.01 0.96 12.04
N ALA A 23 6.29 1.11 13.33
CA ALA A 23 6.24 2.40 14.00
C ALA A 23 7.21 3.43 13.40
N ASP A 24 8.41 3.01 13.07
CA ASP A 24 9.41 3.91 12.50
C ASP A 24 9.01 4.39 11.11
N PHE A 25 8.47 3.47 10.30
CA PHE A 25 7.99 3.82 8.97
C PHE A 25 6.81 4.78 9.05
N LEU A 26 5.86 4.54 9.96
CA LEU A 26 4.71 5.42 10.14
C LEU A 26 5.12 6.81 10.60
N THR A 27 6.11 6.89 11.49
CA THR A 27 6.64 8.17 11.95
C THR A 27 7.26 8.94 10.80
N ASP A 28 8.02 8.25 9.94
CA ASP A 28 8.63 8.86 8.75
C ASP A 28 7.57 9.38 7.77
N LEU A 29 6.53 8.58 7.51
CA LEU A 29 5.43 9.00 6.64
C LEU A 29 4.72 10.23 7.18
N ARG A 30 4.45 10.24 8.49
CA ARG A 30 3.77 11.37 9.13
C ARG A 30 4.59 12.66 9.00
N GLY A 31 5.92 12.54 9.08
CA GLY A 31 6.81 13.68 8.95
C GLY A 31 6.89 14.25 7.54
N GLN A 32 6.67 13.43 6.52
CA GLN A 32 6.79 13.84 5.12
C GLN A 32 5.46 14.24 4.48
N ALA A 33 4.37 13.64 4.94
CA ALA A 33 3.06 13.83 4.31
C ALA A 33 2.47 15.20 4.58
N ARG A 34 1.75 15.73 3.59
CA ARG A 34 0.93 16.92 3.79
C ARG A 34 -0.25 16.60 4.69
N SER A 35 -0.84 15.42 4.49
CA SER A 35 -1.90 14.88 5.34
C SER A 35 -1.66 13.40 5.50
N PHE A 36 -1.85 12.90 6.71
CA PHE A 36 -1.58 11.49 7.03
C PHE A 36 -2.68 10.91 7.91
N SER A 37 -3.05 9.65 7.64
CA SER A 37 -3.94 8.89 8.50
C SER A 37 -3.43 7.45 8.61
N ASP A 38 -3.45 6.91 9.81
CA ASP A 38 -3.14 5.50 10.06
C ASP A 38 -4.37 4.72 10.56
N SER A 39 -5.55 5.29 10.36
CA SER A 39 -6.83 4.65 10.70
C SER A 39 -7.70 4.54 9.44
N LYS A 40 -8.62 5.47 9.23
CA LYS A 40 -9.45 5.50 8.02
C LYS A 40 -8.67 6.12 6.87
N PRO A 41 -8.69 5.51 5.67
CA PRO A 41 -8.02 6.11 4.50
C PRO A 41 -8.61 7.48 4.18
N LEU A 42 -7.72 8.43 3.94
CA LEU A 42 -8.11 9.77 3.51
C LEU A 42 -8.50 9.74 2.04
N LYS A 43 -9.57 10.44 1.69
CA LYS A 43 -10.03 10.52 0.30
C LYS A 43 -8.95 11.16 -0.58
N HIS A 44 -8.82 10.66 -1.79
CA HIS A 44 -7.84 11.13 -2.77
C HIS A 44 -6.40 10.99 -2.27
N SER A 45 -6.13 9.90 -1.54
CA SER A 45 -4.77 9.60 -1.09
C SER A 45 -3.85 9.35 -2.27
N ASP A 46 -2.69 9.99 -2.27
CA ASP A 46 -1.66 9.75 -3.29
C ASP A 46 -1.00 8.40 -3.09
N LEU A 47 -0.84 8.00 -1.83
CA LEU A 47 -0.32 6.68 -1.47
C LEU A 47 -1.18 6.08 -0.37
N ILE A 48 -1.50 4.79 -0.52
CA ILE A 48 -2.16 4.01 0.53
C ILE A 48 -1.30 2.77 0.77
N PHE A 49 -0.90 2.57 2.03
CA PHE A 49 -0.15 1.39 2.44
C PHE A 49 -1.08 0.48 3.22
N VAL A 50 -1.30 -0.72 2.73
CA VAL A 50 -2.17 -1.71 3.36
C VAL A 50 -1.32 -2.84 3.92
N GLY A 51 -1.37 -3.04 5.23
CA GLY A 51 -0.68 -4.16 5.86
C GLY A 51 -1.56 -5.40 5.84
N ALA A 52 -0.97 -6.56 5.52
CA ALA A 52 -1.66 -7.84 5.53
C ALA A 52 -0.69 -8.92 5.98
N GLU A 53 -1.02 -9.63 7.07
CA GLU A 53 -0.17 -10.70 7.59
C GLU A 53 -0.69 -12.07 7.19
N LYS A 54 -1.95 -12.18 6.81
CA LYS A 54 -2.58 -13.42 6.36
C LYS A 54 -3.60 -13.12 5.25
N ALA A 55 -4.01 -14.16 4.53
CA ALA A 55 -4.88 -13.99 3.37
C ALA A 55 -6.18 -13.24 3.67
N ALA A 56 -6.78 -13.49 4.85
CA ALA A 56 -8.01 -12.80 5.22
C ALA A 56 -7.86 -11.28 5.31
N ASP A 57 -6.65 -10.80 5.58
CA ASP A 57 -6.38 -9.36 5.70
C ASP A 57 -6.39 -8.65 4.35
N LEU A 58 -6.29 -9.39 3.25
CA LEU A 58 -6.22 -8.83 1.91
C LEU A 58 -7.51 -8.11 1.49
N ALA A 59 -8.63 -8.40 2.15
CA ALA A 59 -9.88 -7.68 1.90
C ALA A 59 -9.76 -6.18 2.19
N ARG A 60 -8.77 -5.79 2.99
CA ARG A 60 -8.50 -4.38 3.30
C ARG A 60 -8.18 -3.56 2.05
N ALA A 61 -7.56 -4.19 1.04
CA ALA A 61 -7.23 -3.50 -0.21
C ALA A 61 -8.48 -3.03 -0.94
N GLY A 62 -9.49 -3.89 -1.04
CA GLY A 62 -10.75 -3.55 -1.69
C GLY A 62 -11.50 -2.44 -0.96
N LYS A 63 -11.39 -2.40 0.37
CA LYS A 63 -12.02 -1.36 1.18
C LYS A 63 -11.30 -0.02 1.07
N ALA A 64 -9.99 -0.06 0.89
CA ALA A 64 -9.18 1.16 0.80
C ALA A 64 -9.15 1.76 -0.61
N ALA A 65 -9.28 0.94 -1.65
CA ALA A 65 -9.16 1.38 -3.04
C ALA A 65 -10.03 2.59 -3.41
N PRO A 66 -11.29 2.68 -2.96
CA PRO A 66 -12.12 3.85 -3.30
C PRO A 66 -11.54 5.19 -2.82
N SER A 67 -10.64 5.17 -1.84
CA SER A 67 -10.01 6.38 -1.33
C SER A 67 -8.74 6.74 -2.10
N LEU A 68 -8.32 5.92 -3.05
CA LEU A 68 -7.09 6.14 -3.81
C LEU A 68 -7.32 7.17 -4.92
N HIS A 69 -6.44 8.18 -4.98
CA HIS A 69 -6.44 9.16 -6.07
C HIS A 69 -6.24 8.43 -7.40
N SER A 70 -6.85 8.94 -8.47
CA SER A 70 -6.77 8.31 -9.78
C SER A 70 -5.34 8.12 -10.28
N ALA A 71 -4.44 9.00 -9.92
CA ALA A 71 -3.01 8.90 -10.26
C ALA A 71 -2.16 8.34 -9.11
N GLY A 72 -2.79 7.85 -8.04
CA GLY A 72 -2.10 7.35 -6.86
C GLY A 72 -1.66 5.91 -6.96
N ALA A 73 -1.05 5.41 -5.90
CA ALA A 73 -0.61 4.03 -5.79
C ALA A 73 -1.00 3.42 -4.45
N LEU A 74 -1.46 2.18 -4.50
CA LEU A 74 -1.77 1.40 -3.31
C LEU A 74 -0.74 0.29 -3.20
N TRP A 75 -0.08 0.22 -2.05
CA TRP A 75 0.90 -0.81 -1.75
C TRP A 75 0.32 -1.79 -0.75
N ILE A 76 0.46 -3.09 -1.05
CA ILE A 76 0.15 -4.12 -0.06
C ILE A 76 1.48 -4.61 0.50
N VAL A 77 1.65 -4.45 1.82
CA VAL A 77 2.86 -4.87 2.54
C VAL A 77 2.54 -6.18 3.24
N TYR A 78 3.24 -7.25 2.88
CA TYR A 78 2.96 -8.58 3.39
C TYR A 78 4.26 -9.32 3.71
N PRO A 79 4.21 -10.32 4.63
CA PRO A 79 5.42 -11.02 5.07
C PRO A 79 5.98 -11.96 4.00
N LYS A 80 7.31 -12.02 3.94
CA LYS A 80 8.03 -12.91 3.03
C LYS A 80 7.97 -14.34 3.54
N GLY A 81 7.78 -15.29 2.62
CA GLY A 81 7.92 -16.71 2.92
C GLY A 81 6.94 -17.30 3.92
N LYS A 82 5.77 -16.71 4.10
CA LYS A 82 4.76 -17.24 5.01
C LYS A 82 3.68 -18.00 4.25
N ARG A 83 3.20 -19.09 4.83
CA ARG A 83 2.12 -19.88 4.24
C ARG A 83 0.78 -19.17 4.30
N GLU A 84 0.61 -18.32 5.29
CA GLU A 84 -0.63 -17.61 5.55
C GLU A 84 -0.99 -16.60 4.48
N ILE A 85 0.00 -16.20 3.67
CA ILE A 85 -0.22 -15.24 2.60
C ILE A 85 0.82 -15.45 1.50
N LYS A 86 0.36 -15.63 0.27
CA LYS A 86 1.22 -15.84 -0.88
C LYS A 86 1.09 -14.70 -1.87
N GLU A 87 2.15 -14.45 -2.64
CA GLU A 87 2.17 -13.38 -3.63
C GLU A 87 0.96 -13.47 -4.58
N GLN A 88 0.60 -14.68 -5.01
CA GLN A 88 -0.54 -14.85 -5.91
C GLN A 88 -1.85 -14.37 -5.30
N GLN A 89 -2.03 -14.58 -4.00
CA GLN A 89 -3.20 -14.11 -3.28
C GLN A 89 -3.19 -12.57 -3.22
N VAL A 90 -2.01 -11.97 -3.03
CA VAL A 90 -1.86 -10.52 -2.99
C VAL A 90 -2.20 -9.92 -4.36
N LEU A 91 -1.69 -10.52 -5.44
CA LEU A 91 -2.00 -10.09 -6.81
C LEU A 91 -3.50 -10.16 -7.08
N GLU A 92 -4.14 -11.24 -6.67
CA GLU A 92 -5.58 -11.43 -6.85
C GLU A 92 -6.38 -10.38 -6.07
N ALA A 93 -5.96 -10.07 -4.85
CA ALA A 93 -6.64 -9.06 -4.03
C ALA A 93 -6.61 -7.69 -4.69
N GLY A 94 -5.48 -7.30 -5.27
CA GLY A 94 -5.37 -6.04 -5.99
C GLY A 94 -6.28 -6.01 -7.21
N LYS A 95 -6.33 -7.11 -7.93
CA LYS A 95 -7.18 -7.25 -9.12
C LYS A 95 -8.66 -7.15 -8.74
N GLN A 96 -9.07 -7.81 -7.67
CA GLN A 96 -10.45 -7.74 -7.19
C GLN A 96 -10.82 -6.34 -6.71
N ALA A 97 -9.84 -5.57 -6.26
CA ALA A 97 -10.05 -4.18 -5.88
C ALA A 97 -10.19 -3.24 -7.09
N GLY A 98 -10.03 -3.78 -8.30
CA GLY A 98 -10.12 -3.00 -9.54
C GLY A 98 -8.80 -2.38 -9.96
N LEU A 99 -7.70 -2.82 -9.37
CA LEU A 99 -6.36 -2.27 -9.60
C LEU A 99 -5.50 -3.21 -10.45
N VAL A 100 -4.38 -2.69 -10.95
CA VAL A 100 -3.39 -3.49 -11.68
C VAL A 100 -2.05 -3.39 -10.97
N ASP A 101 -1.32 -4.50 -10.92
CA ASP A 101 0.01 -4.54 -10.30
C ASP A 101 1.05 -3.88 -11.21
N VAL A 102 2.03 -3.23 -10.58
CA VAL A 102 3.08 -2.49 -11.29
C VAL A 102 4.46 -3.05 -11.01
N LYS A 103 4.80 -3.20 -9.73
CA LYS A 103 6.13 -3.68 -9.35
C LYS A 103 6.16 -4.20 -7.91
N VAL A 104 7.24 -4.92 -7.60
CA VAL A 104 7.50 -5.48 -6.29
C VAL A 104 8.73 -4.80 -5.71
N VAL A 105 8.67 -4.41 -4.45
CA VAL A 105 9.79 -3.80 -3.73
C VAL A 105 9.99 -4.55 -2.42
N SER A 106 11.25 -4.77 -2.04
CA SER A 106 11.56 -5.29 -0.71
C SER A 106 11.33 -4.16 0.30
N PHE A 107 10.30 -4.30 1.13
CA PHE A 107 9.96 -3.30 2.13
C PHE A 107 10.94 -3.33 3.30
N SER A 108 11.23 -4.52 3.78
CA SER A 108 12.14 -4.74 4.90
C SER A 108 12.72 -6.14 4.80
N ALA A 109 13.52 -6.54 5.80
CA ALA A 109 14.07 -7.89 5.86
C ALA A 109 12.95 -8.95 5.94
N THR A 110 11.80 -8.60 6.49
CA THR A 110 10.69 -9.54 6.73
C THR A 110 9.49 -9.35 5.83
N HIS A 111 9.38 -8.22 5.13
CA HIS A 111 8.18 -7.88 4.36
C HIS A 111 8.48 -7.44 2.94
N THR A 112 7.53 -7.71 2.07
CA THR A 112 7.54 -7.29 0.66
C THR A 112 6.40 -6.32 0.43
N ALA A 113 6.60 -5.35 -0.45
CA ALA A 113 5.55 -4.40 -0.85
C ALA A 113 5.24 -4.58 -2.33
N LEU A 114 3.98 -4.76 -2.66
CA LEU A 114 3.51 -4.92 -4.03
C LEU A 114 2.67 -3.71 -4.43
N LYS A 115 3.05 -3.04 -5.51
CA LYS A 115 2.45 -1.80 -5.96
C LYS A 115 1.29 -2.03 -6.91
N PHE A 116 0.17 -1.34 -6.67
CA PHE A 116 -1.01 -1.36 -7.53
C PHE A 116 -1.41 0.06 -7.90
N VAL A 117 -1.95 0.23 -9.11
CA VAL A 117 -2.47 1.52 -9.58
C VAL A 117 -3.81 1.29 -10.28
N TRP A 118 -4.59 2.35 -10.49
CA TRP A 118 -5.79 2.26 -11.30
C TRP A 118 -5.40 1.98 -12.76
N PRO A 119 -6.18 1.14 -13.47
CA PRO A 119 -5.95 0.96 -14.90
C PRO A 119 -6.17 2.28 -15.64
N LYS A 120 -5.52 2.44 -16.80
CA LYS A 120 -5.58 3.68 -17.58
C LYS A 120 -7.00 4.19 -17.81
N ALA A 121 -7.94 3.30 -18.05
CA ALA A 121 -9.33 3.67 -18.30
C ALA A 121 -10.00 4.39 -17.10
N LYS A 122 -9.42 4.27 -15.90
CA LYS A 122 -9.98 4.86 -14.70
C LYS A 122 -9.15 5.99 -14.11
N ARG A 123 -8.12 6.41 -14.80
CA ARG A 123 -7.25 7.49 -14.34
C ARG A 123 -7.76 8.88 -14.73
#